data_779b33cbcf9e06d3612f6724a9850757
#
_entry.id   779b33cbcf9e06d3612f6724a9850757
#
_cell.length_a   1.000
_cell.length_b   1.000
_cell.length_c   1.000
_cell.angle_alpha   90.00
_cell.angle_beta   90.00
_cell.angle_gamma   90.00
#
_symmetry.space_group_name_H-M   'P 1'
#
loop_
_entity.id
_entity.type
_entity.pdbx_description
1 polymer ?
#
loop_
_entity_poly.entity_id
_entity_poly.type
_entity_poly.pdbx_seq_one_letter_code
_entity_poly.pdbx_strand_id
1 'polypeptide(L)'
;MDIQSHFDKYSVANGLLIYAQMPNATQLREYSEWKSIPNFQLNGKQEGIKLLRVGEPYTKNDGSKITPFVVYKMFDISQTNLPPKEKYSKKIDDKILLKAFIHDNPVDIKVEDVLTSGKCVEWNSEENLLYIQRGAEPSQLYQVISREVVKAEIESDNLVIDDFKSKCASYMICKKQGIDVSNYDFNDIPESFKNLSSKEIRKELGEIKELVEEFNNRVNHFMESISKHSKNKDYER
;
A
#
# COMPACT_ATOMS: atom_id res chain seq x y z
N MET A 1 9.37 -1.05 -1.38
CA MET A 1 8.11 -0.36 -1.09
C MET A 1 7.41 0.14 -2.35
N ASP A 2 8.09 0.84 -3.27
CA ASP A 2 7.48 1.39 -4.49
C ASP A 2 6.65 0.39 -5.30
N ILE A 3 7.27 -0.72 -5.68
CA ILE A 3 6.59 -1.77 -6.45
C ILE A 3 5.37 -2.29 -5.71
N GLN A 4 5.46 -2.54 -4.39
CA GLN A 4 4.35 -3.07 -3.63
C GLN A 4 3.20 -2.06 -3.49
N SER A 5 3.49 -0.76 -3.40
CA SER A 5 2.46 0.29 -3.37
C SER A 5 1.74 0.46 -4.70
N HIS A 6 2.42 0.24 -5.83
CA HIS A 6 1.84 0.27 -7.18
C HIS A 6 1.04 -1.00 -7.50
N PHE A 7 1.51 -2.15 -7.01
CA PHE A 7 1.01 -3.48 -7.34
C PHE A 7 0.48 -4.20 -6.11
N ASP A 8 -0.32 -3.51 -5.31
CA ASP A 8 -0.93 -4.00 -4.07
C ASP A 8 -1.77 -5.27 -4.24
N LYS A 9 -2.35 -5.48 -5.42
CA LYS A 9 -3.12 -6.68 -5.77
C LYS A 9 -2.27 -7.95 -5.92
N TYR A 10 -0.95 -7.80 -6.10
CA TYR A 10 -0.06 -8.95 -6.23
C TYR A 10 0.44 -9.41 -4.85
N SER A 11 0.72 -10.71 -4.73
CA SER A 11 1.40 -11.23 -3.56
C SER A 11 2.78 -10.61 -3.39
N VAL A 12 3.31 -10.62 -2.17
CA VAL A 12 4.69 -10.15 -1.89
C VAL A 12 5.71 -10.85 -2.80
N ALA A 13 5.55 -12.17 -3.01
CA ALA A 13 6.45 -12.92 -3.90
C ALA A 13 6.42 -12.37 -5.33
N ASN A 14 5.24 -12.10 -5.88
CA ASN A 14 5.12 -11.51 -7.21
C ASN A 14 5.61 -10.05 -7.23
N GLY A 15 5.41 -9.26 -6.17
CA GLY A 15 6.00 -7.92 -6.04
C GLY A 15 7.52 -7.95 -6.13
N LEU A 16 8.17 -8.90 -5.45
CA LEU A 16 9.62 -9.11 -5.51
C LEU A 16 10.07 -9.57 -6.92
N LEU A 17 9.29 -10.44 -7.58
CA LEU A 17 9.58 -10.86 -8.96
C LEU A 17 9.44 -9.69 -9.96
N ILE A 18 8.47 -8.81 -9.77
CA ILE A 18 8.33 -7.59 -10.58
C ILE A 18 9.57 -6.71 -10.37
N TYR A 19 9.92 -6.43 -9.12
CA TYR A 19 11.07 -5.59 -8.79
C TYR A 19 12.37 -6.13 -9.40
N ALA A 20 12.61 -7.42 -9.28
CA ALA A 20 13.81 -8.06 -9.79
C ALA A 20 13.94 -8.02 -11.33
N GLN A 21 12.80 -8.04 -12.05
CA GLN A 21 12.78 -8.07 -13.51
C GLN A 21 12.59 -6.69 -14.14
N MET A 22 11.82 -5.82 -13.49
CA MET A 22 11.51 -4.47 -13.96
C MET A 22 11.19 -3.54 -12.78
N PRO A 23 12.20 -2.98 -12.10
CA PRO A 23 12.02 -2.13 -10.90
C PRO A 23 11.20 -0.87 -11.15
N ASN A 24 11.15 -0.39 -12.42
CA ASN A 24 10.41 0.80 -12.82
C ASN A 24 9.04 0.46 -13.45
N ALA A 25 8.53 -0.76 -13.29
CA ALA A 25 7.21 -1.13 -13.78
C ALA A 25 6.12 -0.24 -13.14
N THR A 26 5.13 0.15 -13.94
CA THR A 26 4.05 1.03 -13.50
C THR A 26 2.66 0.51 -13.78
N GLN A 27 2.47 -0.24 -14.86
CA GLN A 27 1.17 -0.79 -15.24
C GLN A 27 1.31 -2.12 -15.96
N LEU A 28 0.98 -3.20 -15.27
CA LEU A 28 1.09 -4.56 -15.79
C LEU A 28 -0.26 -5.10 -16.27
N ARG A 29 -0.23 -5.75 -17.42
CA ARG A 29 -1.34 -6.56 -17.95
C ARG A 29 -0.83 -7.79 -18.68
N GLU A 30 -1.68 -8.82 -18.81
CA GLU A 30 -1.43 -9.92 -19.73
C GLU A 30 -1.46 -9.43 -21.18
N TYR A 31 -0.77 -10.14 -22.08
CA TYR A 31 -0.72 -9.77 -23.50
C TYR A 31 -2.12 -9.70 -24.12
N SER A 32 -3.01 -10.62 -23.76
CA SER A 32 -4.41 -10.65 -24.21
C SER A 32 -5.19 -9.39 -23.83
N GLU A 33 -4.97 -8.90 -22.62
CA GLU A 33 -5.58 -7.66 -22.13
C GLU A 33 -5.06 -6.43 -22.86
N TRP A 34 -3.74 -6.37 -23.11
CA TRP A 34 -3.15 -5.31 -23.92
C TRP A 34 -3.67 -5.33 -25.36
N LYS A 35 -3.76 -6.52 -25.95
CA LYS A 35 -4.25 -6.71 -27.33
C LYS A 35 -5.70 -6.26 -27.53
N SER A 36 -6.49 -6.18 -26.48
CA SER A 36 -7.87 -5.64 -26.55
C SER A 36 -7.94 -4.11 -26.71
N ILE A 37 -6.81 -3.43 -26.50
CA ILE A 37 -6.73 -1.96 -26.66
C ILE A 37 -6.45 -1.63 -28.11
N PRO A 38 -7.24 -0.72 -28.75
CA PRO A 38 -7.00 -0.30 -30.14
C PRO A 38 -5.57 0.23 -30.33
N ASN A 39 -4.97 -0.13 -31.48
CA ASN A 39 -3.63 0.28 -31.89
C ASN A 39 -2.47 -0.21 -30.98
N PHE A 40 -2.73 -1.17 -30.11
CA PHE A 40 -1.69 -1.75 -29.27
C PHE A 40 -0.62 -2.49 -30.09
N GLN A 41 0.65 -2.24 -29.76
CA GLN A 41 1.81 -2.98 -30.24
C GLN A 41 2.87 -3.07 -29.14
N LEU A 42 3.59 -4.18 -29.07
CA LEU A 42 4.82 -4.25 -28.28
C LEU A 42 5.96 -3.52 -28.99
N ASN A 43 6.82 -2.86 -28.24
CA ASN A 43 8.02 -2.19 -28.73
C ASN A 43 9.11 -3.24 -29.04
N GLY A 44 9.09 -3.80 -30.25
CA GLY A 44 10.03 -4.84 -30.68
C GLY A 44 9.82 -6.19 -29.95
N LYS A 45 10.91 -6.97 -29.84
CA LYS A 45 10.91 -8.25 -29.12
C LYS A 45 11.07 -8.00 -27.62
N GLN A 46 9.97 -7.96 -26.89
CA GLN A 46 9.96 -7.79 -25.44
C GLN A 46 9.77 -9.14 -24.74
N GLU A 47 10.55 -9.39 -23.69
CA GLU A 47 10.26 -10.47 -22.75
C GLU A 47 9.27 -9.97 -21.69
N GLY A 48 8.17 -10.72 -21.50
CA GLY A 48 7.23 -10.41 -20.43
C GLY A 48 7.82 -10.73 -19.05
N ILE A 49 7.41 -9.96 -18.06
CA ILE A 49 7.71 -10.18 -16.66
C ILE A 49 7.05 -11.51 -16.22
N LYS A 50 7.85 -12.45 -15.73
CA LYS A 50 7.40 -13.78 -15.29
C LYS A 50 6.90 -13.70 -13.86
N LEU A 51 5.63 -14.02 -13.66
CA LEU A 51 4.96 -14.06 -12.36
C LEU A 51 4.41 -15.46 -12.10
N LEU A 52 3.99 -15.69 -10.85
CA LEU A 52 3.44 -16.96 -10.40
C LEU A 52 1.96 -16.80 -10.06
N ARG A 53 1.13 -17.75 -10.54
CA ARG A 53 -0.25 -17.91 -10.10
C ARG A 53 -0.52 -19.35 -9.70
N VAL A 54 -1.50 -19.54 -8.86
CA VAL A 54 -1.99 -20.87 -8.50
C VAL A 54 -2.54 -21.54 -9.76
N GLY A 55 -2.07 -22.75 -10.06
CA GLY A 55 -2.56 -23.56 -11.16
C GLY A 55 -3.68 -24.51 -10.71
N GLU A 56 -4.19 -25.28 -11.65
CA GLU A 56 -5.22 -26.26 -11.36
C GLU A 56 -4.67 -27.39 -10.47
N PRO A 57 -5.38 -27.76 -9.38
CA PRO A 57 -4.98 -28.86 -8.53
C PRO A 57 -5.07 -30.19 -9.29
N TYR A 58 -4.11 -31.05 -9.08
CA TYR A 58 -4.11 -32.41 -9.62
C TYR A 58 -3.78 -33.44 -8.52
N THR A 59 -4.20 -34.69 -8.74
CA THR A 59 -3.92 -35.80 -7.84
C THR A 59 -2.76 -36.63 -8.41
N LYS A 60 -1.73 -36.84 -7.61
CA LYS A 60 -0.62 -37.76 -7.95
C LYS A 60 -1.06 -39.21 -7.91
N ASN A 61 -0.21 -40.12 -8.44
CA ASN A 61 -0.43 -41.57 -8.43
C ASN A 61 -0.50 -42.15 -7.03
N ASP A 62 0.11 -41.48 -6.03
CA ASP A 62 0.07 -41.86 -4.61
C ASP A 62 -1.19 -41.35 -3.88
N GLY A 63 -2.14 -40.69 -4.59
CA GLY A 63 -3.37 -40.14 -4.03
C GLY A 63 -3.23 -38.74 -3.41
N SER A 64 -2.00 -38.20 -3.31
CA SER A 64 -1.80 -36.85 -2.80
C SER A 64 -2.28 -35.77 -3.77
N LYS A 65 -2.99 -34.76 -3.24
CA LYS A 65 -3.42 -33.60 -4.02
C LYS A 65 -2.34 -32.51 -4.02
N ILE A 66 -1.98 -32.03 -5.18
CA ILE A 66 -1.03 -30.93 -5.35
C ILE A 66 -1.69 -29.76 -6.08
N THR A 67 -1.48 -28.57 -5.57
CA THR A 67 -1.80 -27.33 -6.24
C THR A 67 -0.49 -26.68 -6.71
N PRO A 68 -0.14 -26.76 -7.99
CA PRO A 68 1.12 -26.23 -8.50
C PRO A 68 1.08 -24.71 -8.60
N PHE A 69 2.24 -24.07 -8.61
CA PHE A 69 2.39 -22.73 -9.14
C PHE A 69 2.75 -22.81 -10.62
N VAL A 70 2.08 -22.02 -11.43
CA VAL A 70 2.37 -21.89 -12.86
C VAL A 70 2.89 -20.51 -13.19
N VAL A 71 3.87 -20.45 -14.11
CA VAL A 71 4.41 -19.19 -14.58
C VAL A 71 3.49 -18.59 -15.64
N TYR A 72 3.20 -17.30 -15.51
CA TYR A 72 2.52 -16.52 -16.54
C TYR A 72 3.29 -15.23 -16.82
N LYS A 73 3.02 -14.58 -17.94
CA LYS A 73 3.75 -13.39 -18.39
C LYS A 73 2.86 -12.17 -18.36
N MET A 74 3.37 -11.10 -17.79
CA MET A 74 2.81 -9.76 -17.82
C MET A 74 3.71 -8.82 -18.60
N PHE A 75 3.15 -7.78 -19.18
CA PHE A 75 3.88 -6.73 -19.88
C PHE A 75 3.56 -5.39 -19.24
N ASP A 76 4.59 -4.60 -19.00
CA ASP A 76 4.42 -3.24 -18.52
C ASP A 76 4.08 -2.30 -19.69
N ILE A 77 3.36 -1.22 -19.39
CA ILE A 77 2.98 -0.21 -20.39
C ILE A 77 4.21 0.36 -21.12
N SER A 78 5.35 0.48 -20.44
CA SER A 78 6.61 0.96 -21.05
C SER A 78 7.16 0.03 -22.14
N GLN A 79 6.71 -1.22 -22.17
CA GLN A 79 7.04 -2.19 -23.21
C GLN A 79 6.11 -2.09 -24.43
N THR A 80 5.19 -1.12 -24.43
CA THR A 80 4.18 -0.93 -25.48
C THR A 80 4.32 0.43 -26.16
N ASN A 81 3.66 0.60 -27.29
CA ASN A 81 3.54 1.89 -28.00
C ASN A 81 2.49 2.83 -27.37
N LEU A 82 1.79 2.37 -26.33
CA LEU A 82 0.73 3.16 -25.68
C LEU A 82 1.35 4.20 -24.73
N PRO A 83 0.74 5.39 -24.64
CA PRO A 83 1.18 6.38 -23.68
C PRO A 83 0.89 5.88 -22.24
N PRO A 84 1.77 6.20 -21.28
CA PRO A 84 1.47 5.96 -19.88
C PRO A 84 0.12 6.58 -19.53
N LYS A 85 -0.76 5.85 -18.85
CA LYS A 85 -1.93 6.50 -18.29
C LYS A 85 -1.46 7.51 -17.26
N GLU A 86 -1.70 8.78 -17.53
CA GLU A 86 -1.63 9.77 -16.47
C GLU A 86 -2.57 9.31 -15.36
N LYS A 87 -2.02 9.12 -14.18
CA LYS A 87 -2.86 8.94 -12.99
C LYS A 87 -3.53 10.29 -12.71
N TYR A 88 -4.63 10.57 -13.38
CA TYR A 88 -5.56 11.59 -12.92
C TYR A 88 -6.21 11.06 -11.63
N SER A 89 -5.47 11.08 -10.55
CA SER A 89 -6.10 11.04 -9.24
C SER A 89 -6.82 12.39 -9.11
N LYS A 90 -8.16 12.38 -9.13
CA LYS A 90 -8.90 13.56 -8.66
C LYS A 90 -8.29 13.91 -7.32
N LYS A 91 -7.69 15.10 -7.20
CA LYS A 91 -7.15 15.55 -5.93
C LYS A 91 -8.31 15.56 -4.95
N ILE A 92 -8.28 14.68 -3.98
CA ILE A 92 -9.26 14.62 -2.91
C ILE A 92 -9.03 15.86 -2.05
N ASP A 93 -10.11 16.48 -1.57
CA ASP A 93 -10.01 17.58 -0.62
C ASP A 93 -9.26 17.13 0.62
N ASP A 94 -8.26 17.90 1.05
CA ASP A 94 -7.38 17.54 2.15
C ASP A 94 -8.15 17.29 3.46
N LYS A 95 -9.23 18.04 3.72
CA LYS A 95 -10.06 17.85 4.92
C LYS A 95 -10.84 16.54 4.87
N ILE A 96 -11.30 16.15 3.67
CA ILE A 96 -12.01 14.87 3.47
C ILE A 96 -11.02 13.72 3.64
N LEU A 97 -9.84 13.82 3.06
CA LEU A 97 -8.82 12.80 3.19
C LEU A 97 -8.34 12.65 4.64
N LEU A 98 -8.16 13.76 5.37
CA LEU A 98 -7.80 13.72 6.78
C LEU A 98 -8.87 13.02 7.61
N LYS A 99 -10.16 13.32 7.36
CA LYS A 99 -11.26 12.63 8.01
C LYS A 99 -11.25 11.14 7.72
N ALA A 100 -10.92 10.73 6.47
CA ALA A 100 -10.80 9.32 6.11
C ALA A 100 -9.65 8.62 6.85
N PHE A 101 -8.53 9.31 7.09
CA PHE A 101 -7.38 8.75 7.82
C PHE A 101 -7.65 8.50 9.30
N ILE A 102 -8.57 9.27 9.90
CA ILE A 102 -8.93 9.14 11.31
C ILE A 102 -10.27 8.42 11.56
N HIS A 103 -10.99 8.06 10.48
CA HIS A 103 -12.28 7.38 10.59
C HIS A 103 -12.10 5.90 10.95
N ASP A 104 -12.95 5.40 11.85
CA ASP A 104 -12.90 4.02 12.35
C ASP A 104 -11.48 3.59 12.77
N ASN A 105 -10.78 4.50 13.42
CA ASN A 105 -9.44 4.25 13.89
C ASN A 105 -9.46 3.21 15.03
N PRO A 106 -8.53 2.22 15.03
CA PRO A 106 -8.44 1.22 16.10
C PRO A 106 -8.03 1.80 17.46
N VAL A 107 -7.51 3.04 17.46
CA VAL A 107 -7.14 3.76 18.68
C VAL A 107 -8.02 4.99 18.85
N ASP A 108 -8.31 5.35 20.08
CA ASP A 108 -9.06 6.57 20.37
C ASP A 108 -8.24 7.82 19.98
N ILE A 109 -8.96 8.88 19.56
CA ILE A 109 -8.31 10.12 19.10
C ILE A 109 -8.70 11.27 20.00
N LYS A 110 -7.71 12.01 20.46
CA LYS A 110 -7.90 13.24 21.24
C LYS A 110 -7.20 14.42 20.58
N VAL A 111 -7.93 15.53 20.43
CA VAL A 111 -7.37 16.74 19.85
C VAL A 111 -6.99 17.70 20.99
N GLU A 112 -5.72 18.08 21.04
CA GLU A 112 -5.16 19.02 22.01
C GLU A 112 -4.69 20.32 21.33
N ASP A 113 -4.69 21.41 22.04
CA ASP A 113 -4.25 22.69 21.48
C ASP A 113 -2.74 22.71 21.24
N VAL A 114 -1.96 22.10 22.12
CA VAL A 114 -0.49 22.00 22.01
C VAL A 114 -0.05 20.64 22.58
N LEU A 115 0.79 19.94 21.85
CA LEU A 115 1.48 18.73 22.35
C LEU A 115 2.84 19.10 22.97
N THR A 116 3.09 18.60 24.17
CA THR A 116 4.33 18.89 24.92
C THR A 116 5.57 18.31 24.26
N SER A 117 5.44 17.29 23.43
CA SER A 117 6.51 16.68 22.66
C SER A 117 7.01 17.52 21.48
N GLY A 118 6.30 18.60 21.13
CA GLY A 118 6.58 19.41 19.94
C GLY A 118 6.23 18.72 18.62
N LYS A 119 5.58 17.54 18.65
CA LYS A 119 5.06 16.83 17.49
C LYS A 119 3.65 17.30 17.17
N CYS A 120 3.20 17.11 15.95
CA CYS A 120 1.82 17.39 15.57
C CYS A 120 0.87 16.19 15.81
N VAL A 121 1.42 14.98 15.98
CA VAL A 121 0.70 13.74 16.31
C VAL A 121 1.59 12.90 17.23
N GLU A 122 1.00 12.24 18.21
CA GLU A 122 1.68 11.37 19.14
C GLU A 122 0.76 10.25 19.61
N TRP A 123 1.24 9.01 19.54
CA TRP A 123 0.54 7.87 20.13
C TRP A 123 1.07 7.59 21.54
N ASN A 124 0.16 7.52 22.48
CA ASN A 124 0.44 7.12 23.86
C ASN A 124 -0.02 5.68 24.06
N SER A 125 0.93 4.76 24.18
CA SER A 125 0.63 3.33 24.36
C SER A 125 0.02 2.98 25.70
N GLU A 126 0.31 3.76 26.76
CA GLU A 126 -0.25 3.52 28.11
C GLU A 126 -1.74 3.87 28.16
N GLU A 127 -2.15 4.92 27.46
CA GLU A 127 -3.53 5.39 27.42
C GLU A 127 -4.30 4.82 26.22
N ASN A 128 -3.62 4.20 25.26
CA ASN A 128 -4.15 3.78 23.96
C ASN A 128 -4.82 4.93 23.20
N LEU A 129 -4.21 6.11 23.23
CA LEU A 129 -4.73 7.35 22.66
C LEU A 129 -3.79 7.93 21.62
N LEU A 130 -4.36 8.38 20.50
CA LEU A 130 -3.67 9.16 19.49
C LEU A 130 -3.97 10.65 19.71
N TYR A 131 -2.98 11.41 20.13
CA TYR A 131 -3.08 12.85 20.29
C TYR A 131 -2.78 13.56 18.98
N ILE A 132 -3.64 14.50 18.59
CA ILE A 132 -3.47 15.32 17.38
C ILE A 132 -3.50 16.79 17.80
N GLN A 133 -2.50 17.56 17.39
CA GLN A 133 -2.43 18.99 17.66
C GLN A 133 -3.44 19.75 16.80
N ARG A 134 -4.25 20.60 17.43
CA ARG A 134 -5.23 21.45 16.75
C ARG A 134 -4.52 22.45 15.84
N GLY A 135 -5.06 22.63 14.62
CA GLY A 135 -4.57 23.62 13.67
C GLY A 135 -3.33 23.21 12.88
N ALA A 136 -2.83 21.98 13.05
CA ALA A 136 -1.78 21.45 12.20
C ALA A 136 -2.27 21.31 10.75
N GLU A 137 -1.40 21.62 9.79
CA GLU A 137 -1.71 21.53 8.37
C GLU A 137 -1.97 20.08 7.95
N PRO A 138 -3.06 19.78 7.21
CA PRO A 138 -3.39 18.43 6.79
C PRO A 138 -2.23 17.70 6.11
N SER A 139 -1.47 18.38 5.25
CA SER A 139 -0.32 17.81 4.54
C SER A 139 0.79 17.30 5.48
N GLN A 140 0.92 17.87 6.66
CA GLN A 140 1.88 17.45 7.68
C GLN A 140 1.38 16.28 8.51
N LEU A 141 0.05 16.09 8.57
CA LEU A 141 -0.57 15.09 9.44
C LEU A 141 -0.59 13.69 8.81
N TYR A 142 -0.77 13.56 7.50
CA TYR A 142 -0.98 12.27 6.84
C TYR A 142 0.10 11.24 7.15
N GLN A 143 1.37 11.62 6.99
CA GLN A 143 2.51 10.72 7.20
C GLN A 143 2.62 10.30 8.66
N VAL A 144 2.39 11.24 9.57
CA VAL A 144 2.52 10.99 11.01
C VAL A 144 1.33 10.17 11.51
N ILE A 145 0.09 10.53 11.14
CA ILE A 145 -1.11 9.76 11.51
C ILE A 145 -1.00 8.33 11.01
N SER A 146 -0.71 8.12 9.72
CA SER A 146 -0.61 6.77 9.18
C SER A 146 0.48 5.94 9.85
N ARG A 147 1.62 6.56 10.23
CA ARG A 147 2.71 5.89 10.94
C ARG A 147 2.32 5.52 12.37
N GLU A 148 1.76 6.45 13.12
CA GLU A 148 1.42 6.21 14.53
C GLU A 148 0.21 5.25 14.66
N VAL A 149 -0.78 5.33 13.75
CA VAL A 149 -1.88 4.38 13.70
C VAL A 149 -1.37 2.97 13.42
N VAL A 150 -0.56 2.80 12.37
CA VAL A 150 0.05 1.49 12.06
C VAL A 150 0.92 1.00 13.21
N LYS A 151 1.66 1.87 13.86
CA LYS A 151 2.50 1.52 15.02
C LYS A 151 1.65 0.99 16.19
N ALA A 152 0.48 1.58 16.41
CA ALA A 152 -0.45 1.12 17.43
C ALA A 152 -1.12 -0.24 17.09
N GLU A 153 -1.20 -0.60 15.81
CA GLU A 153 -1.73 -1.89 15.34
C GLU A 153 -0.69 -3.02 15.38
N ILE A 154 0.60 -2.69 15.48
CA ILE A 154 1.67 -3.70 15.52
C ILE A 154 1.77 -4.27 16.94
N GLU A 155 1.45 -5.54 17.10
CA GLU A 155 1.70 -6.29 18.32
C GLU A 155 3.11 -6.90 18.28
N SER A 156 4.10 -6.20 18.82
CA SER A 156 5.48 -6.69 18.88
C SER A 156 6.19 -6.13 20.11
N ASP A 157 7.17 -6.89 20.61
CA ASP A 157 8.05 -6.47 21.71
C ASP A 157 9.32 -5.73 21.22
N ASN A 158 9.48 -5.55 19.90
CA ASN A 158 10.68 -4.94 19.33
C ASN A 158 10.39 -3.58 18.70
N LEU A 159 10.46 -2.52 19.50
CA LEU A 159 10.17 -1.14 19.11
C LEU A 159 10.94 -0.65 17.87
N VAL A 160 12.17 -1.16 17.63
CA VAL A 160 12.99 -0.75 16.48
C VAL A 160 12.43 -1.35 15.20
N ILE A 161 11.99 -2.60 15.23
CA ILE A 161 11.35 -3.29 14.09
C ILE A 161 10.02 -2.63 13.80
N ASP A 162 9.24 -2.35 14.83
CA ASP A 162 7.90 -1.75 14.71
C ASP A 162 7.96 -0.35 14.13
N ASP A 163 8.92 0.45 14.53
CA ASP A 163 9.14 1.78 13.99
C ASP A 163 9.52 1.74 12.50
N PHE A 164 10.35 0.77 12.09
CA PHE A 164 10.70 0.58 10.68
C PHE A 164 9.52 0.05 9.84
N LYS A 165 8.76 -0.93 10.36
CA LYS A 165 7.55 -1.45 9.70
C LYS A 165 6.50 -0.36 9.52
N SER A 166 6.20 0.41 10.58
CA SER A 166 5.23 1.50 10.53
C SER A 166 5.64 2.59 9.54
N LYS A 167 6.94 2.90 9.45
CA LYS A 167 7.50 3.81 8.44
C LYS A 167 7.28 3.28 7.02
N CYS A 168 7.53 1.99 6.80
CA CYS A 168 7.31 1.35 5.51
C CYS A 168 5.82 1.37 5.11
N ALA A 169 4.93 1.02 6.03
CA ALA A 169 3.48 1.03 5.80
C ALA A 169 2.96 2.44 5.53
N SER A 170 3.36 3.42 6.34
CA SER A 170 3.00 4.83 6.16
C SER A 170 3.43 5.35 4.77
N TYR A 171 4.65 5.03 4.33
CA TYR A 171 5.11 5.34 2.97
C TYR A 171 4.16 4.79 1.90
N MET A 172 3.77 3.51 2.02
CA MET A 172 2.90 2.85 1.04
C MET A 172 1.48 3.43 1.06
N ILE A 173 0.93 3.73 2.25
CA ILE A 173 -0.37 4.36 2.44
C ILE A 173 -0.37 5.75 1.79
N CYS A 174 0.58 6.59 2.15
CA CYS A 174 0.69 7.96 1.63
C CYS A 174 0.85 7.97 0.11
N LYS A 175 1.73 7.14 -0.43
CA LYS A 175 1.96 7.03 -1.87
C LYS A 175 0.71 6.59 -2.63
N LYS A 176 -0.07 5.66 -2.08
CA LYS A 176 -1.33 5.20 -2.68
C LYS A 176 -2.38 6.31 -2.73
N GLN A 177 -2.40 7.18 -1.74
CA GLN A 177 -3.32 8.33 -1.66
C GLN A 177 -2.82 9.57 -2.42
N GLY A 178 -1.65 9.49 -3.06
CA GLY A 178 -1.06 10.60 -3.82
C GLY A 178 -0.44 11.69 -2.95
N ILE A 179 -0.16 11.38 -1.69
CA ILE A 179 0.55 12.26 -0.74
C ILE A 179 2.04 12.21 -1.06
N ASP A 180 2.72 13.36 -0.96
CA ASP A 180 4.16 13.43 -1.17
C ASP A 180 4.91 12.56 -0.15
N VAL A 181 5.83 11.74 -0.66
CA VAL A 181 6.65 10.80 0.12
C VAL A 181 8.15 11.04 -0.08
N SER A 182 8.52 12.17 -0.67
CA SER A 182 9.92 12.50 -1.00
C SER A 182 10.84 12.63 0.21
N ASN A 183 10.28 12.89 1.37
CA ASN A 183 11.00 13.03 2.64
C ASN A 183 11.24 11.71 3.40
N TYR A 184 10.72 10.57 2.88
CA TYR A 184 11.02 9.28 3.50
C TYR A 184 12.42 8.82 3.15
N ASP A 185 13.22 8.59 4.17
CA ASP A 185 14.57 8.03 4.05
C ASP A 185 14.59 6.57 4.52
N PHE A 186 15.03 5.66 3.66
CA PHE A 186 15.19 4.24 3.92
C PHE A 186 16.65 3.77 3.92
N ASN A 187 17.60 4.70 4.01
CA ASN A 187 19.03 4.34 4.05
C ASN A 187 19.43 3.65 5.35
N ASP A 188 18.74 3.96 6.44
CA ASP A 188 18.98 3.35 7.74
C ASP A 188 18.04 2.17 7.96
N ILE A 189 18.45 1.02 7.42
CA ILE A 189 17.74 -0.26 7.62
C ILE A 189 18.24 -0.89 8.92
N PRO A 190 17.35 -1.22 9.88
CA PRO A 190 17.74 -1.89 11.12
C PRO A 190 18.55 -3.17 10.87
N GLU A 191 19.58 -3.42 11.68
CA GLU A 191 20.42 -4.62 11.57
C GLU A 191 19.60 -5.91 11.65
N SER A 192 18.52 -5.93 12.44
CA SER A 192 17.59 -7.03 12.52
C SER A 192 16.96 -7.39 11.16
N PHE A 193 16.69 -6.39 10.29
CA PHE A 193 16.20 -6.64 8.93
C PHE A 193 17.29 -7.08 7.96
N LYS A 194 18.52 -6.61 8.11
CA LYS A 194 19.65 -6.98 7.25
C LYS A 194 20.03 -8.45 7.37
N ASN A 195 19.80 -9.04 8.55
CA ASN A 195 20.18 -10.42 8.87
C ASN A 195 19.05 -11.44 8.64
N LEU A 196 17.87 -11.00 8.16
CA LEU A 196 16.75 -11.89 7.89
C LEU A 196 17.01 -12.79 6.66
N SER A 197 16.60 -14.04 6.78
CA SER A 197 16.53 -14.95 5.62
C SER A 197 15.46 -14.47 4.62
N SER A 198 15.54 -14.95 3.38
CA SER A 198 14.53 -14.61 2.34
C SER A 198 13.11 -15.02 2.73
N LYS A 199 12.94 -16.04 3.59
CA LYS A 199 11.63 -16.45 4.11
C LYS A 199 11.09 -15.46 5.12
N GLU A 200 11.95 -15.01 6.04
CA GLU A 200 11.61 -14.01 7.05
C GLU A 200 11.31 -12.65 6.41
N ILE A 201 12.16 -12.19 5.47
CA ILE A 201 11.87 -10.96 4.71
C ILE A 201 10.49 -11.01 4.06
N ARG A 202 10.11 -12.14 3.44
CA ARG A 202 8.78 -12.25 2.84
C ARG A 202 7.65 -12.21 3.87
N LYS A 203 7.88 -12.75 5.07
CA LYS A 203 6.93 -12.68 6.17
C LYS A 203 6.74 -11.23 6.61
N GLU A 204 7.83 -10.51 6.90
CA GLU A 204 7.80 -9.11 7.31
C GLU A 204 7.12 -8.20 6.27
N LEU A 205 7.43 -8.40 4.98
CA LEU A 205 6.76 -7.68 3.89
C LEU A 205 5.27 -8.02 3.78
N GLY A 206 4.89 -9.26 4.14
CA GLY A 206 3.49 -9.70 4.22
C GLY A 206 2.74 -8.94 5.30
N GLU A 207 3.29 -8.89 6.51
CA GLU A 207 2.72 -8.16 7.63
C GLU A 207 2.56 -6.66 7.33
N ILE A 208 3.60 -6.02 6.76
CA ILE A 208 3.49 -4.62 6.31
C ILE A 208 2.35 -4.43 5.30
N LYS A 209 2.22 -5.37 4.36
CA LYS A 209 1.16 -5.32 3.35
C LYS A 209 -0.23 -5.44 3.97
N GLU A 210 -0.42 -6.34 4.92
CA GLU A 210 -1.69 -6.53 5.66
C GLU A 210 -2.09 -5.24 6.39
N LEU A 211 -1.18 -4.62 7.12
CA LEU A 211 -1.40 -3.32 7.78
C LEU A 211 -1.81 -2.22 6.80
N VAL A 212 -1.14 -2.15 5.65
CA VAL A 212 -1.47 -1.20 4.58
C VAL A 212 -2.85 -1.46 3.98
N GLU A 213 -3.22 -2.74 3.77
CA GLU A 213 -4.53 -3.12 3.25
C GLU A 213 -5.64 -2.77 4.24
N GLU A 214 -5.44 -3.04 5.52
CA GLU A 214 -6.39 -2.72 6.57
C GLU A 214 -6.64 -1.21 6.68
N PHE A 215 -5.58 -0.41 6.75
CA PHE A 215 -5.68 1.04 6.74
C PHE A 215 -6.42 1.57 5.50
N ASN A 216 -6.03 1.12 4.31
CA ASN A 216 -6.66 1.57 3.07
C ASN A 216 -8.12 1.12 2.94
N ASN A 217 -8.52 -0.02 3.51
CA ASN A 217 -9.91 -0.47 3.53
C ASN A 217 -10.77 0.49 4.36
N ARG A 218 -10.30 0.95 5.52
CA ARG A 218 -10.99 1.99 6.32
C ARG A 218 -11.16 3.29 5.54
N VAL A 219 -10.08 3.77 4.92
CA VAL A 219 -10.11 4.98 4.08
C VAL A 219 -11.12 4.83 2.93
N ASN A 220 -11.09 3.73 2.21
CA ASN A 220 -11.99 3.47 1.09
C ASN A 220 -13.45 3.39 1.54
N HIS A 221 -13.73 2.71 2.66
CA HIS A 221 -15.07 2.60 3.22
C HIS A 221 -15.66 3.98 3.55
N PHE A 222 -14.87 4.85 4.18
CA PHE A 222 -15.27 6.23 4.45
C PHE A 222 -15.56 7.00 3.15
N MET A 223 -14.69 6.91 2.15
CA MET A 223 -14.86 7.61 0.87
C MET A 223 -16.11 7.16 0.12
N GLU A 224 -16.42 5.87 0.16
CA GLU A 224 -17.66 5.32 -0.41
C GLU A 224 -18.91 5.82 0.32
N SER A 225 -18.87 5.91 1.64
CA SER A 225 -19.99 6.42 2.44
C SER A 225 -20.35 7.85 2.07
N ILE A 226 -19.36 8.72 1.92
CA ILE A 226 -19.56 10.12 1.49
C ILE A 226 -20.14 10.17 0.07
N SER A 227 -19.63 9.36 -0.85
CA SER A 227 -20.09 9.36 -2.24
C SER A 227 -21.55 8.93 -2.38
N LYS A 228 -22.02 8.00 -1.55
CA LYS A 228 -23.42 7.56 -1.49
C LYS A 228 -24.33 8.67 -0.92
N HIS A 229 -23.89 9.36 0.12
CA HIS A 229 -24.65 10.47 0.70
C HIS A 229 -24.80 11.67 -0.23
N SER A 230 -23.80 11.97 -1.04
CA SER A 230 -23.88 13.06 -2.02
C SER A 230 -24.88 12.72 -3.14
N LYS A 231 -24.90 11.49 -3.64
CA LYS A 231 -25.85 11.05 -4.68
C LYS A 231 -27.29 11.08 -4.21
N ASN A 232 -27.58 10.67 -2.96
CA ASN A 232 -28.94 10.70 -2.41
C ASN A 232 -29.50 12.12 -2.27
N LYS A 233 -28.65 13.12 -1.96
CA LYS A 233 -29.09 14.53 -1.90
C LYS A 233 -29.43 15.14 -3.26
N ASP A 234 -28.87 14.61 -4.34
CA ASP A 234 -29.19 15.06 -5.72
C ASP A 234 -30.49 14.46 -6.25
N TYR A 235 -31.01 13.39 -5.64
CA TYR A 235 -32.32 12.78 -6.00
C TYR A 235 -33.50 13.39 -5.19
N GLU A 236 -33.24 14.15 -4.12
CA GLU A 236 -34.26 14.79 -3.28
C GLU A 236 -34.49 16.26 -3.63
N ARG A 237 -33.85 16.75 -4.73
CA ARG A 237 -34.06 18.09 -5.28
C ARG A 237 -34.72 18.02 -6.65
#